data_f8ea4214f6e91f0a86258f936c661cca
#
_entry.id   f8ea4214f6e91f0a86258f936c661cca
#
_cell.length_a   1.000
_cell.length_b   1.000
_cell.length_c   1.000
_cell.angle_alpha   90.00
_cell.angle_beta   90.00
_cell.angle_gamma   90.00
#
_symmetry.space_group_name_H-M   'P 1'
#
loop_
_entity.id
_entity.type
_entity.pdbx_description
1 polymer ?
#
loop_
_entity_poly.entity_id
_entity_poly.type
_entity_poly.pdbx_seq_one_letter_code
_entity_poly.pdbx_strand_id
1 'polypeptide(L)'
;MNVSQIDFNHYKQKLKEYLRSDNRFRDINFEASGINAILNLLAYNSHYLGSYMFMLNNESSIDTAQTAQSVYSKARGLGYTPRLKKSATVEVTVSRIEDTFPDRGYVVLHRGKEITGTVSRSSDSRKFVNMDDIFLYDYEKTIDNKWKFRSGRAVLTEGRLSSWEFRVNSSVRYQRFVIKDKSADVDSLRVFVKSSDADSGVRYDKAVSVFDVKTDSPVYYTSVTRDGYLEVFFGANVFGRQPEDGKIIRCEYVSSSGELGNGAEAFSFPGFEITANEPSNSGSDGESIESTRFNAMTHFRSQNRLLTPDDYRSAVLSYFRNIQAINVWRGEEHFRKSYGKVYISIKPYYADRLSKSAKKIIEDRLLEDSKRLGAEPLFIDPEFIECDVDIVLDTDINKTSTTVKAVNDAAVAAAIEYNSTQLNVFGNSLSDVELNDKIRKSSKAINSSFTRKALRKQVVFRTDDTGTIAVFFGNPIIPGSVEFELVGQNYTFKCSDNNGIIIGVTTNVRHPITREIGKVDYETGLVQFNLPENNPGKGSTVVLCTPKNPDVKSSFNNIVRIARVRVVDE
;
A
#
# COMPACT_ATOMS: atom_id res chain seq x y z
N MET A 1 16.51 11.62 -35.09
CA MET A 1 17.64 12.56 -35.29
C MET A 1 18.76 12.11 -34.38
N ASN A 2 19.95 11.80 -34.90
CA ASN A 2 21.06 11.37 -34.04
C ASN A 2 21.60 12.58 -33.27
N VAL A 3 21.76 12.44 -31.95
CA VAL A 3 22.25 13.50 -31.03
C VAL A 3 23.62 14.04 -31.48
N SER A 4 24.47 13.21 -32.12
CA SER A 4 25.76 13.59 -32.70
C SER A 4 25.68 14.63 -33.81
N GLN A 5 24.50 14.87 -34.38
CA GLN A 5 24.29 15.88 -35.45
C GLN A 5 23.94 17.26 -34.92
N ILE A 6 23.76 17.41 -33.60
CA ILE A 6 23.40 18.68 -32.93
C ILE A 6 24.65 19.33 -32.29
N ASP A 7 25.84 18.81 -32.56
CA ASP A 7 27.09 19.36 -32.00
C ASP A 7 27.50 20.66 -32.69
N PHE A 8 28.01 21.61 -31.89
CA PHE A 8 28.56 22.87 -32.37
C PHE A 8 29.60 22.70 -33.46
N ASN A 9 30.53 21.76 -33.29
CA ASN A 9 31.59 21.49 -34.27
C ASN A 9 31.02 20.98 -35.59
N HIS A 10 29.98 20.17 -35.55
CA HIS A 10 29.30 19.67 -36.74
C HIS A 10 28.69 20.85 -37.55
N TYR A 11 27.97 21.75 -36.91
CA TYR A 11 27.42 22.93 -37.59
C TYR A 11 28.52 23.84 -38.14
N LYS A 12 29.57 24.09 -37.37
CA LYS A 12 30.72 24.87 -37.81
C LYS A 12 31.38 24.27 -39.05
N GLN A 13 31.58 22.93 -39.06
CA GLN A 13 32.15 22.22 -40.19
C GLN A 13 31.25 22.33 -41.44
N LYS A 14 29.95 22.14 -41.28
CA LYS A 14 28.97 22.28 -42.39
C LYS A 14 28.95 23.69 -42.96
N LEU A 15 29.02 24.71 -42.14
CA LEU A 15 29.10 26.08 -42.59
C LEU A 15 30.42 26.35 -43.36
N LYS A 16 31.56 25.80 -42.93
CA LYS A 16 32.83 25.88 -43.66
C LYS A 16 32.77 25.13 -44.98
N GLU A 17 32.20 23.93 -45.02
CA GLU A 17 32.02 23.14 -46.26
C GLU A 17 31.13 23.93 -47.26
N TYR A 18 30.02 24.52 -46.79
CA TYR A 18 29.16 25.35 -47.63
C TYR A 18 29.90 26.58 -48.21
N LEU A 19 30.65 27.34 -47.40
CA LEU A 19 31.43 28.46 -47.90
C LEU A 19 32.53 28.05 -48.88
N ARG A 20 33.18 26.93 -48.67
CA ARG A 20 34.18 26.37 -49.61
C ARG A 20 33.59 25.96 -50.94
N SER A 21 32.32 25.68 -51.03
CA SER A 21 31.62 25.36 -52.28
C SER A 21 31.45 26.61 -53.19
N ASP A 22 31.55 27.82 -52.63
CA ASP A 22 31.57 29.08 -53.38
C ASP A 22 33.04 29.45 -53.75
N ASN A 23 33.28 29.64 -55.06
CA ASN A 23 34.61 29.95 -55.58
C ASN A 23 35.27 31.17 -54.93
N ARG A 24 34.50 32.12 -54.39
CA ARG A 24 35.03 33.34 -53.72
C ARG A 24 35.71 33.06 -52.38
N PHE A 25 35.42 31.91 -51.74
CA PHE A 25 35.90 31.56 -50.41
C PHE A 25 36.74 30.29 -50.39
N ARG A 26 37.10 29.76 -51.56
CA ARG A 26 37.73 28.43 -51.72
C ARG A 26 39.11 28.34 -51.05
N ASP A 27 39.90 29.41 -51.12
CA ASP A 27 41.30 29.46 -50.64
C ASP A 27 41.48 30.18 -49.31
N ILE A 28 40.40 30.53 -48.63
CA ILE A 28 40.43 31.25 -47.36
C ILE A 28 40.74 30.32 -46.20
N ASN A 29 41.76 30.74 -45.40
CA ASN A 29 42.00 30.10 -44.09
C ASN A 29 41.00 30.67 -43.07
N PHE A 30 39.90 29.93 -42.87
CA PHE A 30 38.81 30.37 -41.96
C PHE A 30 39.27 30.50 -40.51
N GLU A 31 40.25 29.70 -40.03
CA GLU A 31 40.70 29.77 -38.64
C GLU A 31 41.47 31.05 -38.30
N ALA A 32 42.23 31.59 -39.26
CA ALA A 32 43.01 32.82 -39.10
C ALA A 32 42.22 34.10 -39.47
N SER A 33 40.98 33.96 -39.94
CA SER A 33 40.20 35.07 -40.47
C SER A 33 39.15 35.55 -39.45
N GLY A 34 38.81 36.85 -39.47
CA GLY A 34 37.64 37.42 -38.73
C GLY A 34 36.32 36.73 -39.08
N ILE A 35 36.21 36.07 -40.24
CA ILE A 35 35.05 35.25 -40.62
C ILE A 35 34.85 34.09 -39.64
N ASN A 36 35.89 33.62 -38.98
CA ASN A 36 35.77 32.57 -37.98
C ASN A 36 34.86 32.98 -36.79
N ALA A 37 34.91 34.23 -36.38
CA ALA A 37 34.03 34.74 -35.32
C ALA A 37 32.54 34.70 -35.76
N ILE A 38 32.24 35.03 -37.01
CA ILE A 38 30.87 34.98 -37.57
C ILE A 38 30.43 33.51 -37.72
N LEU A 39 31.32 32.62 -38.18
CA LEU A 39 31.02 31.19 -38.29
C LEU A 39 30.74 30.58 -36.91
N ASN A 40 31.50 30.94 -35.89
CA ASN A 40 31.27 30.49 -34.52
C ASN A 40 29.94 30.99 -34.01
N LEU A 41 29.57 32.27 -34.25
CA LEU A 41 28.27 32.83 -33.85
C LEU A 41 27.10 32.10 -34.52
N LEU A 42 27.20 31.87 -35.83
CA LEU A 42 26.18 31.14 -36.59
C LEU A 42 26.09 29.66 -36.16
N ALA A 43 27.21 28.98 -35.96
CA ALA A 43 27.25 27.62 -35.46
C ALA A 43 26.66 27.52 -34.06
N TYR A 44 26.96 28.47 -33.17
CA TYR A 44 26.39 28.56 -31.82
C TYR A 44 24.87 28.75 -31.89
N ASN A 45 24.38 29.67 -32.71
CA ASN A 45 22.95 29.90 -32.89
C ASN A 45 22.25 28.62 -33.46
N SER A 46 22.85 28.00 -34.45
CA SER A 46 22.31 26.76 -35.04
C SER A 46 22.29 25.59 -34.03
N HIS A 47 23.35 25.45 -33.22
CA HIS A 47 23.42 24.48 -32.13
C HIS A 47 22.34 24.75 -31.08
N TYR A 48 22.17 26.01 -30.66
CA TYR A 48 21.12 26.39 -29.71
C TYR A 48 19.72 26.08 -30.24
N LEU A 49 19.42 26.49 -31.48
CA LEU A 49 18.13 26.18 -32.12
C LEU A 49 17.90 24.68 -32.27
N GLY A 50 18.92 23.94 -32.70
CA GLY A 50 18.85 22.48 -32.83
C GLY A 50 18.58 21.79 -31.49
N SER A 51 19.26 22.22 -30.44
CA SER A 51 19.05 21.71 -29.07
C SER A 51 17.64 22.04 -28.56
N TYR A 52 17.17 23.26 -28.84
CA TYR A 52 15.81 23.67 -28.47
C TYR A 52 14.73 22.87 -29.20
N MET A 53 14.91 22.65 -30.50
CA MET A 53 14.02 21.80 -31.32
C MET A 53 14.01 20.34 -30.82
N PHE A 54 15.17 19.81 -30.45
CA PHE A 54 15.28 18.46 -29.90
C PHE A 54 14.55 18.35 -28.55
N MET A 55 14.72 19.33 -27.66
CA MET A 55 14.01 19.41 -26.40
C MET A 55 12.50 19.48 -26.61
N LEU A 56 12.01 20.35 -27.51
CA LEU A 56 10.57 20.45 -27.85
C LEU A 56 10.03 19.13 -28.41
N ASN A 57 10.79 18.45 -29.26
CA ASN A 57 10.38 17.16 -29.80
C ASN A 57 10.29 16.09 -28.69
N ASN A 58 11.24 16.05 -27.77
CA ASN A 58 11.20 15.15 -26.63
C ASN A 58 10.01 15.44 -25.71
N GLU A 59 9.75 16.73 -25.46
CA GLU A 59 8.59 17.15 -24.67
C GLU A 59 7.24 16.91 -25.40
N SER A 60 7.25 16.56 -26.68
CA SER A 60 6.00 16.32 -27.45
C SER A 60 5.35 14.98 -27.13
N SER A 61 6.09 13.97 -26.75
CA SER A 61 5.60 12.61 -26.39
C SER A 61 5.65 12.39 -24.89
N ILE A 62 4.69 11.62 -24.33
CA ILE A 62 4.67 11.25 -22.91
C ILE A 62 5.86 10.35 -22.55
N ASP A 63 6.33 9.51 -23.50
CA ASP A 63 7.43 8.59 -23.29
C ASP A 63 8.76 9.29 -23.08
N THR A 64 8.97 10.42 -23.78
CA THR A 64 10.25 11.13 -23.80
C THR A 64 10.23 12.44 -23.05
N ALA A 65 9.04 12.95 -22.66
CA ALA A 65 8.92 14.20 -21.89
C ALA A 65 9.63 14.10 -20.54
N GLN A 66 10.45 15.11 -20.21
CA GLN A 66 11.23 15.15 -18.99
C GLN A 66 10.67 16.10 -17.93
N THR A 67 9.94 17.12 -18.37
CA THR A 67 9.35 18.09 -17.44
C THR A 67 8.04 17.60 -16.84
N ALA A 68 7.82 17.81 -15.54
CA ALA A 68 6.56 17.46 -14.86
C ALA A 68 5.34 18.08 -15.55
N GLN A 69 5.47 19.34 -16.01
CA GLN A 69 4.41 20.07 -16.69
C GLN A 69 3.95 19.37 -17.97
N SER A 70 4.90 18.92 -18.79
CA SER A 70 4.60 18.20 -20.03
C SER A 70 3.98 16.86 -19.77
N VAL A 71 4.53 16.08 -18.82
CA VAL A 71 4.01 14.75 -18.45
C VAL A 71 2.59 14.87 -17.90
N TYR A 72 2.33 15.81 -16.97
CA TYR A 72 0.98 15.99 -16.40
C TYR A 72 -0.03 16.47 -17.46
N SER A 73 0.39 17.38 -18.35
CA SER A 73 -0.48 17.84 -19.44
C SER A 73 -0.88 16.71 -20.38
N LYS A 74 0.06 15.83 -20.72
CA LYS A 74 -0.17 14.70 -21.62
C LYS A 74 -0.94 13.56 -20.94
N ALA A 75 -0.63 13.25 -19.67
CA ALA A 75 -1.38 12.29 -18.88
C ALA A 75 -2.86 12.68 -18.82
N ARG A 76 -3.15 13.97 -18.59
CA ARG A 76 -4.53 14.49 -18.63
C ARG A 76 -5.18 14.36 -20.01
N GLY A 77 -4.43 14.56 -21.09
CA GLY A 77 -4.91 14.31 -22.46
C GLY A 77 -5.27 12.84 -22.72
N LEU A 78 -4.64 11.91 -22.01
CA LEU A 78 -4.96 10.48 -22.01
C LEU A 78 -6.07 10.10 -21.01
N GLY A 79 -6.69 11.07 -20.33
CA GLY A 79 -7.73 10.86 -19.32
C GLY A 79 -7.20 10.48 -17.95
N TYR A 80 -5.89 10.51 -17.74
CA TYR A 80 -5.26 10.17 -16.46
C TYR A 80 -4.96 11.42 -15.63
N THR A 81 -5.44 11.43 -14.39
CA THR A 81 -5.12 12.51 -13.44
C THR A 81 -4.04 12.02 -12.48
N PRO A 82 -2.84 12.65 -12.47
CA PRO A 82 -1.77 12.29 -11.55
C PRO A 82 -2.25 12.39 -10.10
N ARG A 83 -1.84 11.45 -9.28
CA ARG A 83 -2.25 11.39 -7.88
C ARG A 83 -1.42 12.34 -7.04
N LEU A 84 -2.09 13.09 -6.20
CA LEU A 84 -1.50 13.93 -5.16
C LEU A 84 -1.24 13.10 -3.89
N LYS A 85 -0.70 13.73 -2.87
CA LYS A 85 -0.54 13.12 -1.56
C LYS A 85 -1.88 12.64 -1.01
N LYS A 86 -1.84 11.53 -0.28
CA LYS A 86 -2.97 10.96 0.43
C LYS A 86 -2.61 10.78 1.90
N SER A 87 -3.53 11.15 2.77
CA SER A 87 -3.38 11.02 4.22
C SER A 87 -3.44 9.56 4.66
N ALA A 88 -2.67 9.21 5.68
CA ALA A 88 -2.87 7.97 6.41
C ALA A 88 -4.15 8.06 7.24
N THR A 89 -4.86 6.95 7.34
CA THR A 89 -6.09 6.83 8.14
C THR A 89 -5.96 5.71 9.16
N VAL A 90 -6.70 5.83 10.26
CA VAL A 90 -6.77 4.81 11.30
C VAL A 90 -8.18 4.74 11.87
N GLU A 91 -8.68 3.52 12.07
CA GLU A 91 -9.91 3.28 12.83
C GLU A 91 -9.62 3.22 14.31
N VAL A 92 -10.32 4.06 15.08
CA VAL A 92 -10.16 4.16 16.52
C VAL A 92 -11.51 4.05 17.25
N THR A 93 -11.43 3.62 18.50
CA THR A 93 -12.50 3.75 19.48
C THR A 93 -12.08 4.82 20.48
N VAL A 94 -12.92 5.84 20.65
CA VAL A 94 -12.67 6.93 21.58
C VAL A 94 -13.50 6.70 22.83
N SER A 95 -12.89 6.83 24.00
CA SER A 95 -13.59 6.77 25.27
C SER A 95 -13.25 7.96 26.15
N ARG A 96 -14.19 8.32 27.02
CA ARG A 96 -14.04 9.38 28.01
C ARG A 96 -14.75 9.02 29.30
N ILE A 97 -14.14 9.37 30.42
CA ILE A 97 -14.71 9.20 31.75
C ILE A 97 -15.22 10.55 32.23
N GLU A 98 -16.47 10.60 32.64
CA GLU A 98 -17.14 11.77 33.22
C GLU A 98 -17.57 11.48 34.66
N ASP A 99 -17.45 12.47 35.52
CA ASP A 99 -17.87 12.35 36.93
C ASP A 99 -19.41 12.41 37.07
N THR A 100 -20.06 13.17 36.17
CA THR A 100 -21.52 13.34 36.15
C THR A 100 -22.06 12.90 34.80
N PHE A 101 -23.31 12.39 34.79
CA PHE A 101 -23.96 12.03 33.53
C PHE A 101 -24.36 13.32 32.78
N PRO A 102 -23.95 13.48 31.50
CA PRO A 102 -24.26 14.66 30.71
C PRO A 102 -25.77 14.76 30.42
N ASP A 103 -26.33 15.95 30.50
CA ASP A 103 -27.77 16.21 30.21
C ASP A 103 -28.18 15.75 28.80
N ARG A 104 -27.28 15.77 27.87
CA ARG A 104 -27.51 15.33 26.47
C ARG A 104 -27.45 13.81 26.28
N GLY A 105 -27.04 13.04 27.26
CA GLY A 105 -26.90 11.59 27.20
C GLY A 105 -25.73 11.10 26.35
N TYR A 106 -24.87 11.99 25.84
CA TYR A 106 -23.69 11.65 25.06
C TYR A 106 -22.58 12.69 25.23
N VAL A 107 -21.36 12.27 24.90
CA VAL A 107 -20.16 13.13 24.85
C VAL A 107 -19.73 13.30 23.40
N VAL A 108 -19.19 14.47 23.02
CA VAL A 108 -18.76 14.76 21.66
C VAL A 108 -17.30 15.16 21.65
N LEU A 109 -16.51 14.52 20.78
CA LEU A 109 -15.23 15.05 20.34
C LEU A 109 -15.45 15.82 19.03
N HIS A 110 -15.45 17.15 19.13
CA HIS A 110 -15.71 18.00 17.97
C HIS A 110 -14.67 17.82 16.86
N ARG A 111 -15.11 18.00 15.62
CA ARG A 111 -14.28 17.94 14.42
C ARG A 111 -13.09 18.91 14.47
N GLY A 112 -12.03 18.58 13.74
CA GLY A 112 -10.86 19.44 13.58
C GLY A 112 -9.92 19.47 14.79
N LYS A 113 -10.09 18.57 15.76
CA LYS A 113 -9.17 18.45 16.90
C LYS A 113 -7.91 17.72 16.49
N GLU A 114 -6.75 18.31 16.83
CA GLU A 114 -5.44 17.69 16.58
C GLU A 114 -5.12 16.65 17.66
N ILE A 115 -5.04 15.41 17.25
CA ILE A 115 -4.72 14.24 18.08
C ILE A 115 -3.28 13.85 17.77
N THR A 116 -2.48 13.55 18.78
CA THR A 116 -1.09 13.13 18.57
C THR A 116 -1.04 11.61 18.45
N GLY A 117 -0.56 11.12 17.29
CA GLY A 117 -0.28 9.72 17.06
C GLY A 117 1.23 9.44 17.16
N THR A 118 1.63 8.33 17.77
CA THR A 118 3.03 7.93 17.95
C THR A 118 3.31 6.63 17.21
N VAL A 119 4.42 6.59 16.49
CA VAL A 119 4.91 5.40 15.79
C VAL A 119 5.82 4.65 16.74
N SER A 120 5.42 3.43 17.14
CA SER A 120 6.13 2.67 18.19
C SER A 120 7.58 2.34 17.85
N ARG A 121 7.92 2.22 16.57
CA ARG A 121 9.28 1.84 16.11
C ARG A 121 10.28 3.00 16.08
N SER A 122 9.83 4.24 15.89
CA SER A 122 10.71 5.41 15.72
C SER A 122 10.52 6.47 16.80
N SER A 123 9.53 6.33 17.69
CA SER A 123 9.10 7.35 18.66
C SER A 123 8.70 8.69 18.01
N ASP A 124 8.53 8.71 16.70
CA ASP A 124 8.08 9.89 15.97
C ASP A 124 6.61 10.19 16.27
N SER A 125 6.31 11.44 16.50
CA SER A 125 4.93 11.90 16.70
C SER A 125 4.37 12.54 15.43
N ARG A 126 3.14 12.19 15.08
CA ARG A 126 2.39 12.74 13.94
C ARG A 126 1.07 13.32 14.42
N LYS A 127 0.57 14.29 13.70
CA LYS A 127 -0.74 14.88 13.98
C LYS A 127 -1.81 14.16 13.18
N PHE A 128 -2.90 13.86 13.86
CA PHE A 128 -4.11 13.29 13.27
C PHE A 128 -5.28 14.22 13.58
N VAL A 129 -6.26 14.23 12.71
CA VAL A 129 -7.45 15.07 12.86
C VAL A 129 -8.71 14.24 12.58
N ASN A 130 -9.76 14.51 13.34
CA ASN A 130 -11.09 14.00 13.04
C ASN A 130 -11.80 14.94 12.07
N MET A 131 -12.24 14.43 10.94
CA MET A 131 -12.94 15.23 9.90
C MET A 131 -14.41 15.45 10.24
N ASP A 132 -14.99 14.65 11.11
CA ASP A 132 -16.37 14.72 11.56
C ASP A 132 -16.43 14.69 13.09
N ASP A 133 -17.55 15.16 13.67
CA ASP A 133 -17.80 15.05 15.10
C ASP A 133 -17.90 13.57 15.48
N ILE A 134 -17.18 13.16 16.53
CA ILE A 134 -17.23 11.80 17.06
C ILE A 134 -18.12 11.82 18.30
N PHE A 135 -19.25 11.11 18.20
CA PHE A 135 -20.21 10.99 19.26
C PHE A 135 -19.99 9.72 20.08
N LEU A 136 -19.94 9.86 21.40
CA LEU A 136 -19.78 8.77 22.36
C LEU A 136 -21.15 8.51 22.99
N TYR A 137 -21.89 7.53 22.47
CA TYR A 137 -23.25 7.19 22.93
C TYR A 137 -23.28 5.99 23.87
N ASP A 138 -22.32 5.06 23.70
CA ASP A 138 -22.27 3.85 24.49
C ASP A 138 -21.63 4.15 25.83
N TYR A 139 -22.33 3.85 26.92
CA TYR A 139 -21.87 4.19 28.25
C TYR A 139 -22.02 3.04 29.24
N GLU A 140 -21.10 2.98 30.16
CA GLU A 140 -21.10 2.06 31.28
C GLU A 140 -20.72 2.78 32.57
N LYS A 141 -21.26 2.32 33.71
CA LYS A 141 -20.89 2.84 35.03
C LYS A 141 -19.70 2.09 35.56
N THR A 142 -18.62 2.79 35.87
CA THR A 142 -17.39 2.20 36.42
C THR A 142 -17.53 1.88 37.91
N ILE A 143 -16.62 1.07 38.44
CA ILE A 143 -16.57 0.69 39.87
C ILE A 143 -16.45 1.93 40.78
N ASP A 144 -15.76 2.98 40.31
CA ASP A 144 -15.59 4.25 41.02
C ASP A 144 -16.79 5.21 40.91
N ASN A 145 -17.94 4.68 40.53
CA ASN A 145 -19.20 5.45 40.38
C ASN A 145 -19.17 6.55 39.32
N LYS A 146 -18.21 6.51 38.37
CA LYS A 146 -18.08 7.42 37.23
C LYS A 146 -18.72 6.82 35.98
N TRP A 147 -18.99 7.64 34.97
CA TRP A 147 -19.58 7.22 33.71
C TRP A 147 -18.49 7.15 32.62
N LYS A 148 -18.25 5.97 32.04
CA LYS A 148 -17.35 5.80 30.89
C LYS A 148 -18.18 5.76 29.61
N PHE A 149 -18.00 6.77 28.76
CA PHE A 149 -18.62 6.87 27.44
C PHE A 149 -17.68 6.35 26.37
N ARG A 150 -18.21 5.65 25.37
CA ARG A 150 -17.45 5.12 24.23
C ARG A 150 -18.10 5.54 22.92
N SER A 151 -17.27 5.75 21.89
CA SER A 151 -17.73 5.89 20.51
C SER A 151 -17.87 4.50 19.88
N GLY A 152 -18.65 4.43 18.80
CA GLY A 152 -18.46 3.39 17.80
C GLY A 152 -17.11 3.53 17.10
N ARG A 153 -16.97 2.95 15.92
CA ARG A 153 -15.77 3.11 15.10
C ARG A 153 -15.70 4.53 14.55
N ALA A 154 -14.60 5.22 14.83
CA ALA A 154 -14.31 6.54 14.30
C ALA A 154 -13.04 6.47 13.46
N VAL A 155 -12.92 7.37 12.48
CA VAL A 155 -11.75 7.45 11.60
C VAL A 155 -10.99 8.72 11.89
N LEU A 156 -9.70 8.60 12.16
CA LEU A 156 -8.77 9.72 12.23
C LEU A 156 -7.92 9.76 10.95
N THR A 157 -7.67 10.97 10.47
CA THR A 157 -6.90 11.24 9.26
C THR A 157 -5.61 11.97 9.64
N GLU A 158 -4.48 11.49 9.15
CA GLU A 158 -3.18 12.11 9.42
C GLU A 158 -3.05 13.44 8.71
N GLY A 159 -2.52 14.43 9.42
CA GLY A 159 -2.25 15.78 8.93
C GLY A 159 -2.94 16.85 9.76
N ARG A 160 -3.09 18.02 9.16
CA ARG A 160 -3.74 19.18 9.76
C ARG A 160 -4.87 19.67 8.88
N LEU A 161 -5.98 20.04 9.50
CA LEU A 161 -7.10 20.66 8.80
C LEU A 161 -6.69 22.06 8.30
N SER A 162 -6.73 22.24 7.00
CA SER A 162 -6.41 23.51 6.32
C SER A 162 -7.58 23.96 5.46
N SER A 163 -7.66 25.25 5.15
CA SER A 163 -8.70 25.78 4.28
C SER A 163 -8.17 26.87 3.36
N TRP A 164 -8.73 26.92 2.15
CA TRP A 164 -8.57 28.00 1.19
C TRP A 164 -9.91 28.60 0.86
N GLU A 165 -9.96 29.94 0.72
CA GLU A 165 -11.16 30.67 0.33
C GLU A 165 -10.94 31.43 -0.97
N PHE A 166 -11.91 31.35 -1.85
CA PHE A 166 -11.90 32.00 -3.14
C PHE A 166 -13.21 32.75 -3.35
N ARG A 167 -13.17 33.86 -4.04
CA ARG A 167 -14.37 34.59 -4.45
C ARG A 167 -14.69 34.29 -5.90
N VAL A 168 -15.95 33.99 -6.17
CA VAL A 168 -16.44 33.76 -7.53
C VAL A 168 -16.50 35.08 -8.27
N ASN A 169 -15.99 35.07 -9.51
CA ASN A 169 -16.08 36.20 -10.45
C ASN A 169 -16.69 35.70 -11.76
N SER A 170 -17.96 36.03 -12.00
CA SER A 170 -18.70 35.58 -13.18
C SER A 170 -18.16 36.14 -14.51
N SER A 171 -17.32 37.19 -14.46
CA SER A 171 -16.65 37.74 -15.67
C SER A 171 -15.60 36.77 -16.24
N VAL A 172 -15.12 35.82 -15.44
CA VAL A 172 -14.13 34.83 -15.86
C VAL A 172 -14.84 33.57 -16.30
N ARG A 173 -14.82 33.29 -17.61
CA ARG A 173 -15.39 32.06 -18.18
C ARG A 173 -14.58 30.84 -17.76
N TYR A 174 -15.23 29.77 -17.28
CA TYR A 174 -14.58 28.52 -16.79
C TYR A 174 -13.58 28.75 -15.67
N GLN A 175 -13.96 29.53 -14.65
CA GLN A 175 -13.11 29.81 -13.50
C GLN A 175 -12.69 28.53 -12.79
N ARG A 176 -11.39 28.42 -12.50
CA ARG A 176 -10.78 27.31 -11.77
C ARG A 176 -10.10 27.82 -10.51
N PHE A 177 -10.26 27.13 -9.41
CA PHE A 177 -9.79 27.52 -8.09
C PHE A 177 -8.62 26.60 -7.69
N VAL A 178 -7.41 27.17 -7.65
CA VAL A 178 -6.18 26.41 -7.44
C VAL A 178 -5.76 26.50 -5.99
N ILE A 179 -5.72 25.37 -5.31
CA ILE A 179 -5.21 25.20 -3.95
C ILE A 179 -3.69 25.03 -4.06
N LYS A 180 -2.93 26.07 -3.71
CA LYS A 180 -1.46 26.08 -3.81
C LYS A 180 -0.79 25.35 -2.64
N ASP A 181 -1.25 24.15 -2.35
CA ASP A 181 -0.67 23.25 -1.36
C ASP A 181 -0.45 21.87 -2.00
N LYS A 182 0.82 21.45 -2.13
CA LYS A 182 1.20 20.13 -2.66
C LYS A 182 0.96 18.99 -1.67
N SER A 183 0.67 19.33 -0.43
CA SER A 183 0.37 18.38 0.63
C SER A 183 -1.14 18.13 0.79
N ALA A 184 -1.97 18.76 -0.05
CA ALA A 184 -3.42 18.62 0.01
C ALA A 184 -3.86 17.20 -0.37
N ASP A 185 -4.61 16.57 0.53
CA ASP A 185 -5.27 15.29 0.29
C ASP A 185 -6.61 15.51 -0.40
N VAL A 186 -6.73 15.02 -1.63
CA VAL A 186 -7.94 15.14 -2.48
C VAL A 186 -9.13 14.40 -1.89
N ASP A 187 -8.89 13.28 -1.20
CA ASP A 187 -9.96 12.45 -0.64
C ASP A 187 -10.60 13.09 0.61
N SER A 188 -9.85 13.96 1.30
CA SER A 188 -10.35 14.74 2.44
C SER A 188 -11.04 16.05 2.04
N LEU A 189 -10.98 16.45 0.76
CA LEU A 189 -11.49 17.73 0.30
C LEU A 189 -12.99 17.88 0.48
N ARG A 190 -13.40 18.96 1.14
CA ARG A 190 -14.79 19.38 1.31
C ARG A 190 -14.94 20.81 0.77
N VAL A 191 -15.93 21.02 -0.07
CA VAL A 191 -16.19 22.31 -0.70
C VAL A 191 -17.51 22.87 -0.21
N PHE A 192 -17.47 24.11 0.30
CA PHE A 192 -18.63 24.84 0.77
C PHE A 192 -18.76 26.14 -0.02
N VAL A 193 -19.98 26.45 -0.47
CA VAL A 193 -20.30 27.70 -1.14
C VAL A 193 -21.12 28.56 -0.19
N LYS A 194 -20.58 29.72 0.20
CA LYS A 194 -21.12 30.64 1.20
C LYS A 194 -21.57 31.95 0.58
N SER A 195 -22.53 32.60 1.20
CA SER A 195 -22.93 33.97 0.84
C SER A 195 -22.12 35.05 1.56
N SER A 196 -21.66 34.75 2.78
CA SER A 196 -20.84 35.64 3.62
C SER A 196 -19.93 34.81 4.53
N ASP A 197 -18.99 35.45 5.23
CA ASP A 197 -18.08 34.79 6.16
C ASP A 197 -18.82 34.15 7.36
N ALA A 198 -19.95 34.73 7.76
CA ALA A 198 -20.78 34.21 8.87
C ALA A 198 -21.68 33.04 8.47
N ASP A 199 -21.84 32.78 7.17
CA ASP A 199 -22.66 31.70 6.64
C ASP A 199 -21.91 30.34 6.71
N SER A 200 -22.57 29.28 7.15
CA SER A 200 -22.04 27.92 7.12
C SER A 200 -21.86 27.40 5.70
N GLY A 201 -22.61 27.95 4.75
CA GLY A 201 -22.58 27.58 3.35
C GLY A 201 -23.29 26.29 3.01
N VAL A 202 -23.49 26.10 1.71
CA VAL A 202 -24.02 24.86 1.14
C VAL A 202 -22.85 23.96 0.79
N ARG A 203 -22.83 22.72 1.29
CA ARG A 203 -21.85 21.73 0.90
C ARG A 203 -22.12 21.27 -0.52
N TYR A 204 -21.04 21.25 -1.32
CA TYR A 204 -21.02 20.64 -2.64
C TYR A 204 -20.30 19.29 -2.55
N ASP A 205 -20.82 18.29 -3.24
CA ASP A 205 -20.23 16.96 -3.26
C ASP A 205 -19.37 16.75 -4.50
N LYS A 206 -18.35 15.89 -4.39
CA LYS A 206 -17.47 15.57 -5.52
C LYS A 206 -18.25 14.76 -6.56
N ALA A 207 -18.29 15.22 -7.80
CA ALA A 207 -18.92 14.48 -8.89
C ALA A 207 -18.10 13.23 -9.22
N VAL A 208 -18.74 12.07 -9.20
CA VAL A 208 -18.15 10.78 -9.57
C VAL A 208 -18.28 10.54 -11.06
N SER A 209 -19.46 10.84 -11.65
CA SER A 209 -19.73 10.70 -13.07
C SER A 209 -20.41 11.96 -13.61
N VAL A 210 -20.08 12.34 -14.83
CA VAL A 210 -20.73 13.47 -15.52
C VAL A 210 -22.15 13.11 -15.95
N PHE A 211 -22.44 11.82 -16.15
CA PHE A 211 -23.72 11.35 -16.72
C PHE A 211 -24.88 11.36 -15.71
N ASP A 212 -24.57 11.29 -14.43
CA ASP A 212 -25.59 11.22 -13.35
C ASP A 212 -25.88 12.58 -12.69
N VAL A 213 -25.21 13.64 -13.17
CA VAL A 213 -25.30 14.99 -12.60
C VAL A 213 -26.37 15.81 -13.30
N LYS A 214 -27.36 16.30 -12.54
CA LYS A 214 -28.37 17.26 -13.02
C LYS A 214 -27.78 18.67 -13.03
N THR A 215 -28.38 19.57 -13.82
CA THR A 215 -27.95 20.97 -13.98
C THR A 215 -27.89 21.78 -12.69
N ASP A 216 -28.74 21.45 -11.71
CA ASP A 216 -28.89 22.13 -10.40
C ASP A 216 -28.19 21.41 -9.25
N SER A 217 -27.59 20.24 -9.50
CA SER A 217 -26.90 19.48 -8.45
C SER A 217 -25.71 20.25 -7.90
N PRO A 218 -25.57 20.36 -6.56
CA PRO A 218 -24.45 21.02 -5.91
C PRO A 218 -23.22 20.12 -5.92
N VAL A 219 -22.54 20.07 -7.06
CA VAL A 219 -21.34 19.22 -7.25
C VAL A 219 -20.15 20.02 -7.74
N TYR A 220 -18.95 19.53 -7.42
CA TYR A 220 -17.70 20.05 -7.90
C TYR A 220 -16.85 18.95 -8.54
N TYR A 221 -15.91 19.37 -9.37
CA TYR A 221 -14.93 18.53 -10.03
C TYR A 221 -13.53 18.90 -9.56
N THR A 222 -12.63 17.93 -9.59
CA THR A 222 -11.22 18.14 -9.27
C THR A 222 -10.33 17.79 -10.45
N SER A 223 -9.23 18.51 -10.59
CA SER A 223 -8.16 18.20 -11.53
C SER A 223 -6.83 18.59 -10.92
N VAL A 224 -5.73 18.23 -11.57
CA VAL A 224 -4.39 18.61 -11.16
C VAL A 224 -3.82 19.58 -12.19
N THR A 225 -3.29 20.71 -11.72
CA THR A 225 -2.65 21.71 -12.58
C THR A 225 -1.36 21.15 -13.20
N ARG A 226 -0.79 21.86 -14.18
CA ARG A 226 0.52 21.50 -14.76
C ARG A 226 1.65 21.52 -13.73
N ASP A 227 1.51 22.32 -12.67
CA ASP A 227 2.50 22.46 -11.59
C ASP A 227 2.28 21.46 -10.44
N GLY A 228 1.28 20.57 -10.55
CA GLY A 228 0.97 19.55 -9.55
C GLY A 228 0.14 20.04 -8.38
N TYR A 229 -0.59 21.16 -8.53
CA TYR A 229 -1.54 21.65 -7.52
C TYR A 229 -2.94 21.13 -7.78
N LEU A 230 -3.71 20.96 -6.70
CA LEU A 230 -5.12 20.63 -6.79
C LEU A 230 -5.94 21.84 -7.29
N GLU A 231 -6.76 21.62 -8.31
CA GLU A 231 -7.73 22.60 -8.76
C GLU A 231 -9.17 22.09 -8.62
N VAL A 232 -10.07 23.00 -8.25
CA VAL A 232 -11.51 22.77 -8.11
C VAL A 232 -12.23 23.58 -9.17
N PHE A 233 -13.24 23.01 -9.81
CA PHE A 233 -14.08 23.71 -10.79
C PHE A 233 -15.51 23.17 -10.75
N PHE A 234 -16.44 23.92 -11.38
CA PHE A 234 -17.87 23.62 -11.35
C PHE A 234 -18.42 23.42 -12.75
N GLY A 235 -19.55 22.77 -12.87
CA GLY A 235 -20.11 22.27 -14.14
C GLY A 235 -20.86 23.28 -15.01
N ALA A 236 -20.69 24.58 -14.80
CA ALA A 236 -21.23 25.68 -15.62
C ALA A 236 -22.75 25.61 -15.90
N ASN A 237 -23.56 25.13 -14.94
CA ASN A 237 -25.00 24.91 -15.06
C ASN A 237 -25.42 23.95 -16.21
N VAL A 238 -24.48 23.12 -16.63
CA VAL A 238 -24.73 22.03 -17.59
C VAL A 238 -24.54 20.68 -16.89
N PHE A 239 -23.42 20.54 -16.20
CA PHE A 239 -23.05 19.34 -15.44
C PHE A 239 -22.89 19.70 -13.95
N GLY A 240 -23.93 20.23 -13.34
CA GLY A 240 -23.94 20.71 -11.96
C GLY A 240 -24.07 22.22 -11.84
N ARG A 241 -24.49 22.66 -10.67
CA ARG A 241 -24.78 24.05 -10.34
C ARG A 241 -23.49 24.87 -10.27
N GLN A 242 -23.43 25.96 -11.02
CA GLN A 242 -22.36 26.94 -10.92
C GLN A 242 -22.65 27.90 -9.75
N PRO A 243 -21.69 28.18 -8.86
CA PRO A 243 -21.83 29.20 -7.83
C PRO A 243 -22.04 30.59 -8.46
N GLU A 244 -22.93 31.38 -7.85
CA GLU A 244 -23.27 32.75 -8.30
C GLU A 244 -22.09 33.72 -8.06
N ASP A 245 -22.13 34.84 -8.77
CA ASP A 245 -21.13 35.91 -8.62
C ASP A 245 -21.02 36.42 -7.19
N GLY A 246 -19.80 36.72 -6.76
CA GLY A 246 -19.52 37.24 -5.41
C GLY A 246 -19.61 36.20 -4.28
N LYS A 247 -20.10 34.99 -4.50
CA LYS A 247 -20.09 33.92 -3.50
C LYS A 247 -18.65 33.53 -3.13
N ILE A 248 -18.50 33.05 -1.91
CA ILE A 248 -17.22 32.57 -1.37
C ILE A 248 -17.20 31.04 -1.44
N ILE A 249 -16.19 30.51 -2.08
CA ILE A 249 -15.91 29.07 -2.11
C ILE A 249 -14.87 28.77 -1.05
N ARG A 250 -15.23 27.99 -0.04
CA ARG A 250 -14.33 27.49 0.99
C ARG A 250 -14.00 26.04 0.72
N CYS A 251 -12.73 25.76 0.48
CA CYS A 251 -12.18 24.43 0.31
C CYS A 251 -11.49 24.03 1.61
N GLU A 252 -12.04 23.08 2.34
CA GLU A 252 -11.44 22.47 3.53
C GLU A 252 -10.81 21.14 3.15
N TYR A 253 -9.56 20.89 3.58
CA TYR A 253 -8.83 19.66 3.29
C TYR A 253 -7.80 19.38 4.38
N VAL A 254 -7.29 18.16 4.40
CA VAL A 254 -6.17 17.79 5.27
C VAL A 254 -4.86 17.97 4.51
N SER A 255 -3.94 18.76 5.09
CA SER A 255 -2.56 18.86 4.62
C SER A 255 -1.74 17.75 5.26
N SER A 256 -1.34 16.75 4.47
CA SER A 256 -0.77 15.48 4.89
C SER A 256 0.74 15.40 4.69
N SER A 257 1.43 14.65 5.55
CA SER A 257 2.83 14.26 5.32
C SER A 257 2.97 13.04 4.40
N GLY A 258 1.84 12.44 3.95
CA GLY A 258 1.84 11.32 3.01
C GLY A 258 2.23 9.99 3.67
N GLU A 259 3.21 9.30 3.09
CA GLU A 259 3.66 7.99 3.58
C GLU A 259 4.17 8.01 5.02
N LEU A 260 4.73 9.13 5.45
CA LEU A 260 5.24 9.31 6.82
C LEU A 260 4.16 9.22 7.91
N GLY A 261 2.88 9.35 7.55
CA GLY A 261 1.75 9.20 8.45
C GLY A 261 1.41 7.75 8.81
N ASN A 262 1.99 6.77 8.12
CA ASN A 262 1.71 5.37 8.35
C ASN A 262 2.44 4.82 9.58
N GLY A 263 1.84 3.78 10.21
CA GLY A 263 2.46 3.04 11.31
C GLY A 263 2.27 3.64 12.69
N ALA A 264 1.40 4.65 12.88
CA ALA A 264 1.07 5.15 14.21
C ALA A 264 0.09 4.18 14.91
N GLU A 265 0.42 3.80 16.14
CA GLU A 265 -0.30 2.80 16.94
C GLU A 265 -0.92 3.38 18.21
N ALA A 266 -0.24 4.34 18.85
CA ALA A 266 -0.69 4.97 20.07
C ALA A 266 -1.18 6.40 19.80
N PHE A 267 -2.38 6.73 20.31
CA PHE A 267 -3.01 8.03 20.10
C PHE A 267 -3.31 8.69 21.43
N SER A 268 -3.02 9.99 21.54
CA SER A 268 -3.29 10.77 22.74
C SER A 268 -4.00 12.08 22.43
N PHE A 269 -5.01 12.37 23.23
CA PHE A 269 -5.72 13.65 23.24
C PHE A 269 -6.19 13.94 24.67
N PRO A 270 -6.00 15.17 25.20
CA PRO A 270 -6.33 15.48 26.58
C PRO A 270 -7.80 15.19 26.93
N GLY A 271 -8.02 14.43 28.00
CA GLY A 271 -9.35 14.09 28.49
C GLY A 271 -10.08 12.97 27.74
N PHE A 272 -9.44 12.35 26.75
CA PHE A 272 -9.98 11.21 26.01
C PHE A 272 -8.96 10.07 25.95
N GLU A 273 -9.43 8.86 26.07
CA GLU A 273 -8.67 7.64 25.83
C GLU A 273 -8.99 7.15 24.43
N ILE A 274 -7.97 6.98 23.59
CA ILE A 274 -8.12 6.61 22.19
C ILE A 274 -7.39 5.29 21.95
N THR A 275 -8.13 4.28 21.51
CA THR A 275 -7.60 2.94 21.23
C THR A 275 -7.74 2.66 19.75
N ALA A 276 -6.62 2.34 19.10
CA ALA A 276 -6.60 1.87 17.72
C ALA A 276 -6.54 0.34 17.69
N ASN A 277 -7.26 -0.27 16.77
CA ASN A 277 -7.22 -1.73 16.56
C ASN A 277 -6.06 -2.15 15.65
N GLU A 278 -5.66 -1.26 14.76
CA GLU A 278 -4.61 -1.47 13.76
C GLU A 278 -3.78 -0.19 13.64
N PRO A 279 -2.50 -0.29 13.24
CA PRO A 279 -1.70 0.89 12.94
C PRO A 279 -2.31 1.74 11.82
N SER A 280 -2.02 3.05 11.82
CA SER A 280 -2.40 3.93 10.72
C SER A 280 -1.82 3.43 9.40
N ASN A 281 -2.60 3.50 8.35
CA ASN A 281 -2.23 3.03 7.01
C ASN A 281 -2.85 3.91 5.92
N SER A 282 -2.64 3.56 4.64
CA SER A 282 -3.19 4.24 3.46
C SER A 282 -2.52 5.57 3.07
N GLY A 283 -1.62 6.10 3.89
CA GLY A 283 -0.85 7.29 3.54
C GLY A 283 0.09 7.03 2.36
N SER A 284 0.15 7.95 1.42
CA SER A 284 1.05 7.85 0.28
C SER A 284 1.51 9.22 -0.22
N ASP A 285 2.73 9.28 -0.71
CA ASP A 285 3.24 10.47 -1.35
C ASP A 285 2.64 10.67 -2.75
N GLY A 286 2.73 11.89 -3.24
CA GLY A 286 2.34 12.23 -4.61
C GLY A 286 3.09 11.39 -5.64
N GLU A 287 2.48 11.22 -6.80
CA GLU A 287 3.03 10.39 -7.86
C GLU A 287 4.28 11.00 -8.48
N SER A 288 5.33 10.18 -8.67
CA SER A 288 6.52 10.61 -9.39
C SER A 288 6.24 10.77 -10.89
N ILE A 289 7.09 11.53 -11.60
CA ILE A 289 6.97 11.73 -13.04
C ILE A 289 7.00 10.39 -13.78
N GLU A 290 7.91 9.50 -13.40
CA GLU A 290 8.05 8.17 -14.00
C GLU A 290 6.82 7.29 -13.76
N SER A 291 6.29 7.30 -12.54
CA SER A 291 5.07 6.58 -12.20
C SER A 291 3.87 7.13 -12.97
N THR A 292 3.75 8.47 -13.07
CA THR A 292 2.68 9.13 -13.84
C THR A 292 2.74 8.73 -15.31
N ARG A 293 3.94 8.70 -15.91
CA ARG A 293 4.15 8.29 -17.31
C ARG A 293 3.67 6.85 -17.54
N PHE A 294 4.12 5.92 -16.72
CA PHE A 294 3.75 4.52 -16.80
C PHE A 294 2.24 4.30 -16.59
N ASN A 295 1.68 4.91 -15.54
CA ASN A 295 0.29 4.75 -15.18
C ASN A 295 -0.67 5.39 -16.19
N ALA A 296 -0.31 6.55 -16.77
CA ALA A 296 -1.13 7.20 -17.79
C ALA A 296 -1.28 6.34 -19.05
N MET A 297 -0.19 5.69 -19.49
CA MET A 297 -0.25 4.78 -20.64
C MET A 297 -1.03 3.51 -20.32
N THR A 298 -0.86 2.95 -19.13
CA THR A 298 -1.60 1.77 -18.69
C THR A 298 -3.10 2.07 -18.57
N HIS A 299 -3.45 3.22 -17.98
CA HIS A 299 -4.83 3.69 -17.90
C HIS A 299 -5.49 3.84 -19.27
N PHE A 300 -4.77 4.46 -20.22
CA PHE A 300 -5.27 4.61 -21.59
C PHE A 300 -5.51 3.26 -22.29
N ARG A 301 -4.61 2.28 -22.07
CA ARG A 301 -4.75 0.92 -22.64
C ARG A 301 -5.91 0.15 -22.01
N SER A 302 -6.11 0.25 -20.71
CA SER A 302 -7.18 -0.46 -19.98
C SER A 302 -8.56 0.14 -20.23
N GLN A 303 -8.66 1.41 -20.63
CA GLN A 303 -9.91 2.15 -20.84
C GLN A 303 -10.91 2.01 -19.65
N ASN A 304 -10.41 1.91 -18.44
CA ASN A 304 -11.18 1.65 -17.22
C ASN A 304 -12.05 0.38 -17.28
N ARG A 305 -11.60 -0.65 -17.99
CA ARG A 305 -12.28 -1.95 -18.04
C ARG A 305 -11.61 -2.89 -17.03
N LEU A 306 -12.41 -3.64 -16.30
CA LEU A 306 -11.96 -4.70 -15.39
C LEU A 306 -12.38 -6.05 -15.98
N LEU A 307 -11.51 -6.67 -16.79
CA LEU A 307 -11.74 -7.94 -17.46
C LEU A 307 -10.76 -9.03 -17.03
N THR A 308 -9.51 -8.65 -16.86
CA THR A 308 -8.44 -9.58 -16.49
C THR A 308 -7.97 -9.36 -15.05
N PRO A 309 -7.36 -10.34 -14.37
CA PRO A 309 -6.74 -10.14 -13.05
C PRO A 309 -5.76 -8.97 -13.02
N ASP A 310 -5.01 -8.74 -14.12
CA ASP A 310 -4.06 -7.63 -14.20
C ASP A 310 -4.74 -6.27 -14.28
N ASP A 311 -5.94 -6.18 -14.88
CA ASP A 311 -6.74 -4.94 -14.89
C ASP A 311 -7.17 -4.59 -13.45
N TYR A 312 -7.68 -5.59 -12.69
CA TYR A 312 -8.01 -5.41 -11.28
C TYR A 312 -6.80 -5.02 -10.44
N ARG A 313 -5.64 -5.69 -10.66
CA ARG A 313 -4.38 -5.35 -9.99
C ARG A 313 -3.98 -3.90 -10.25
N SER A 314 -4.00 -3.49 -11.52
CA SER A 314 -3.64 -2.13 -11.94
C SER A 314 -4.60 -1.09 -11.36
N ALA A 315 -5.90 -1.36 -11.35
CA ALA A 315 -6.90 -0.49 -10.76
C ALA A 315 -6.69 -0.34 -9.26
N VAL A 316 -6.51 -1.44 -8.51
CA VAL A 316 -6.26 -1.40 -7.06
C VAL A 316 -4.98 -0.61 -6.75
N LEU A 317 -3.88 -0.88 -7.46
CA LEU A 317 -2.63 -0.13 -7.32
C LEU A 317 -2.80 1.35 -7.69
N SER A 318 -3.79 1.66 -8.51
CA SER A 318 -4.12 3.03 -8.83
C SER A 318 -4.84 3.76 -7.69
N TYR A 319 -5.66 3.10 -6.91
CA TYR A 319 -6.44 3.70 -5.83
C TYR A 319 -5.73 3.67 -4.47
N PHE A 320 -4.88 2.67 -4.24
CA PHE A 320 -4.24 2.43 -2.96
C PHE A 320 -2.74 2.12 -3.14
N ARG A 321 -1.87 2.96 -2.56
CA ARG A 321 -0.42 2.85 -2.74
C ARG A 321 0.31 2.12 -1.63
N ASN A 322 -0.24 2.12 -0.43
CA ASN A 322 0.39 1.44 0.71
C ASN A 322 0.27 -0.08 0.58
N ILE A 323 0.68 -0.60 -0.59
CA ILE A 323 0.65 -2.02 -0.92
C ILE A 323 2.08 -2.51 -1.05
N GLN A 324 2.49 -3.36 -0.12
CA GLN A 324 3.75 -4.10 -0.23
C GLN A 324 3.63 -5.21 -1.27
N ALA A 325 2.51 -5.93 -1.25
CA ALA A 325 2.24 -7.00 -2.19
C ALA A 325 0.74 -7.12 -2.49
N ILE A 326 0.41 -7.45 -3.72
CA ILE A 326 -0.95 -7.72 -4.18
C ILE A 326 -0.97 -8.95 -5.06
N ASN A 327 -1.94 -9.81 -4.83
CA ASN A 327 -2.27 -10.92 -5.73
C ASN A 327 -3.74 -10.87 -6.12
N VAL A 328 -3.99 -11.11 -7.41
CA VAL A 328 -5.34 -11.15 -7.98
C VAL A 328 -5.44 -12.41 -8.84
N TRP A 329 -6.50 -13.20 -8.61
CA TRP A 329 -6.73 -14.44 -9.35
C TRP A 329 -8.21 -14.67 -9.59
N ARG A 330 -8.52 -15.50 -10.58
CA ARG A 330 -9.89 -15.85 -10.93
C ARG A 330 -10.47 -16.86 -9.94
N GLY A 331 -11.76 -16.80 -9.73
CA GLY A 331 -12.46 -17.74 -8.86
C GLY A 331 -12.37 -19.20 -9.30
N GLU A 332 -12.12 -19.43 -10.59
CA GLU A 332 -11.90 -20.78 -11.15
C GLU A 332 -10.57 -21.40 -10.71
N GLU A 333 -9.58 -20.57 -10.40
CA GLU A 333 -8.24 -20.95 -9.94
C GLU A 333 -8.20 -21.19 -8.43
N HIS A 334 -9.23 -20.73 -7.71
CA HIS A 334 -9.29 -20.87 -6.26
C HIS A 334 -9.50 -22.32 -5.85
N PHE A 335 -8.98 -22.70 -4.69
CA PHE A 335 -9.12 -24.05 -4.10
C PHE A 335 -10.58 -24.55 -4.10
N ARG A 336 -11.54 -23.67 -3.78
CA ARG A 336 -12.98 -23.92 -4.01
C ARG A 336 -13.40 -23.10 -5.21
N LYS A 337 -13.55 -23.75 -6.37
CA LYS A 337 -13.92 -23.08 -7.62
C LYS A 337 -15.20 -22.25 -7.46
N SER A 338 -15.12 -20.99 -7.79
CA SER A 338 -16.21 -20.00 -7.72
C SER A 338 -16.26 -19.21 -9.01
N TYR A 339 -17.22 -19.49 -9.87
CA TYR A 339 -17.37 -18.78 -11.14
C TYR A 339 -17.93 -17.37 -10.95
N GLY A 340 -17.54 -16.44 -11.83
CA GLY A 340 -17.99 -15.05 -11.77
C GLY A 340 -17.39 -14.21 -10.65
N LYS A 341 -16.31 -14.67 -10.01
CA LYS A 341 -15.63 -13.99 -8.92
C LYS A 341 -14.15 -13.76 -9.25
N VAL A 342 -13.64 -12.62 -8.77
CA VAL A 342 -12.21 -12.30 -8.79
C VAL A 342 -11.76 -12.08 -7.36
N TYR A 343 -10.80 -12.85 -6.92
CA TYR A 343 -10.23 -12.75 -5.58
C TYR A 343 -9.06 -11.79 -5.57
N ILE A 344 -9.02 -10.90 -4.57
CA ILE A 344 -8.00 -9.88 -4.38
C ILE A 344 -7.44 -10.04 -2.98
N SER A 345 -6.13 -10.27 -2.86
CA SER A 345 -5.43 -10.30 -1.59
C SER A 345 -4.34 -9.23 -1.57
N ILE A 346 -4.35 -8.41 -0.53
CA ILE A 346 -3.47 -7.25 -0.40
C ILE A 346 -2.74 -7.30 0.94
N LYS A 347 -1.42 -7.17 0.88
CA LYS A 347 -0.57 -6.96 2.05
C LYS A 347 -0.06 -5.51 2.04
N PRO A 348 -0.43 -4.68 3.02
CA PRO A 348 0.13 -3.34 3.18
C PRO A 348 1.55 -3.38 3.79
N TYR A 349 2.32 -2.28 3.68
CA TYR A 349 3.69 -2.21 4.21
C TYR A 349 3.77 -2.32 5.73
N TYR A 350 2.82 -1.75 6.45
CA TYR A 350 2.91 -1.58 7.91
C TYR A 350 1.94 -2.46 8.69
N ALA A 351 1.17 -3.30 8.00
CA ALA A 351 0.22 -4.23 8.61
C ALA A 351 0.17 -5.56 7.84
N ASP A 352 -0.27 -6.61 8.50
CA ASP A 352 -0.45 -7.92 7.86
C ASP A 352 -1.75 -8.01 7.05
N ARG A 353 -2.73 -7.12 7.33
CA ARG A 353 -4.06 -7.12 6.70
C ARG A 353 -4.53 -5.69 6.43
N LEU A 354 -5.39 -5.55 5.43
CA LEU A 354 -6.12 -4.30 5.23
C LEU A 354 -7.26 -4.16 6.23
N SER A 355 -7.47 -2.94 6.72
CA SER A 355 -8.64 -2.61 7.53
C SER A 355 -9.93 -2.80 6.73
N LYS A 356 -11.05 -3.05 7.41
CA LYS A 356 -12.36 -3.19 6.76
C LYS A 356 -12.76 -1.92 6.01
N SER A 357 -12.44 -0.75 6.56
CA SER A 357 -12.70 0.55 5.92
C SER A 357 -11.88 0.71 4.64
N ALA A 358 -10.59 0.36 4.65
CA ALA A 358 -9.75 0.43 3.45
C ALA A 358 -10.25 -0.52 2.35
N LYS A 359 -10.64 -1.75 2.71
CA LYS A 359 -11.25 -2.71 1.76
C LYS A 359 -12.51 -2.13 1.13
N LYS A 360 -13.40 -1.55 1.96
CA LYS A 360 -14.64 -0.96 1.48
C LYS A 360 -14.39 0.23 0.55
N ILE A 361 -13.44 1.12 0.86
CA ILE A 361 -13.08 2.24 -0.01
C ILE A 361 -12.58 1.74 -1.37
N ILE A 362 -11.73 0.69 -1.40
CA ILE A 362 -11.24 0.12 -2.64
C ILE A 362 -12.37 -0.54 -3.41
N GLU A 363 -13.24 -1.28 -2.73
CA GLU A 363 -14.39 -1.96 -3.31
C GLU A 363 -15.36 -0.95 -3.92
N ASP A 364 -15.75 0.09 -3.18
CA ASP A 364 -16.65 1.15 -3.67
C ASP A 364 -16.05 1.82 -4.91
N ARG A 365 -14.76 2.13 -4.94
CA ARG A 365 -14.11 2.69 -6.12
C ARG A 365 -14.02 1.72 -7.31
N LEU A 366 -13.73 0.45 -7.06
CA LEU A 366 -13.78 -0.56 -8.13
C LEU A 366 -15.20 -0.73 -8.69
N LEU A 367 -16.21 -0.50 -7.86
CA LEU A 367 -17.62 -0.56 -8.24
C LEU A 367 -18.06 0.67 -9.05
N GLU A 368 -17.62 1.86 -8.63
CA GLU A 368 -18.07 3.15 -9.17
C GLU A 368 -17.31 3.56 -10.44
N ASP A 369 -15.97 3.43 -10.43
CA ASP A 369 -15.10 3.99 -11.48
C ASP A 369 -14.87 3.04 -12.66
N SER A 370 -15.26 1.76 -12.55
CA SER A 370 -14.85 0.76 -13.52
C SER A 370 -16.03 0.07 -14.20
N LYS A 371 -15.96 -0.02 -15.53
CA LYS A 371 -16.89 -0.83 -16.31
C LYS A 371 -16.57 -2.30 -16.15
N ARG A 372 -17.39 -3.02 -15.37
CA ARG A 372 -17.25 -4.46 -15.11
C ARG A 372 -18.13 -5.27 -16.06
N LEU A 373 -17.60 -6.36 -16.56
CA LEU A 373 -18.35 -7.40 -17.24
C LEU A 373 -18.38 -8.66 -16.37
N GLY A 374 -19.36 -8.71 -15.45
CA GLY A 374 -19.80 -9.96 -14.83
C GLY A 374 -18.95 -10.58 -13.73
N ALA A 375 -17.79 -10.02 -13.34
CA ALA A 375 -17.00 -10.55 -12.26
C ALA A 375 -17.10 -9.68 -10.99
N GLU A 376 -17.41 -10.31 -9.86
CA GLU A 376 -17.51 -9.68 -8.55
C GLU A 376 -16.15 -9.73 -7.83
N PRO A 377 -15.55 -8.57 -7.43
CA PRO A 377 -14.32 -8.57 -6.66
C PRO A 377 -14.59 -8.99 -5.21
N LEU A 378 -13.81 -9.92 -4.70
CA LEU A 378 -13.85 -10.37 -3.30
C LEU A 378 -12.48 -10.20 -2.66
N PHE A 379 -12.43 -9.50 -1.53
CA PHE A 379 -11.21 -9.32 -0.78
C PHE A 379 -10.99 -10.48 0.21
N ILE A 380 -9.86 -11.17 0.07
CA ILE A 380 -9.41 -12.21 0.99
C ILE A 380 -8.14 -11.71 1.69
N ASP A 381 -8.07 -11.92 3.01
CA ASP A 381 -6.89 -11.55 3.77
C ASP A 381 -5.69 -12.44 3.42
N PRO A 382 -4.46 -11.90 3.43
CA PRO A 382 -3.26 -12.69 3.31
C PRO A 382 -3.17 -13.72 4.44
N GLU A 383 -2.76 -14.93 4.10
CA GLU A 383 -2.39 -15.97 5.05
C GLU A 383 -0.87 -16.12 5.06
N PHE A 384 -0.29 -16.28 6.25
CA PHE A 384 1.14 -16.39 6.40
C PHE A 384 1.54 -17.85 6.65
N ILE A 385 2.47 -18.34 5.83
CA ILE A 385 3.21 -19.57 6.08
C ILE A 385 4.51 -19.15 6.74
N GLU A 386 4.58 -19.34 8.03
CA GLU A 386 5.78 -19.08 8.81
C GLU A 386 6.72 -20.26 8.69
N CYS A 387 8.01 -19.99 8.47
CA CYS A 387 9.05 -20.98 8.40
C CYS A 387 10.05 -20.74 9.52
N ASP A 388 10.24 -21.72 10.39
CA ASP A 388 11.35 -21.76 11.34
C ASP A 388 12.54 -22.37 10.60
N VAL A 389 13.70 -21.67 10.62
CA VAL A 389 14.91 -22.06 9.91
C VAL A 389 16.03 -22.32 10.93
N ASP A 390 16.48 -23.54 10.99
CA ASP A 390 17.66 -23.93 11.76
C ASP A 390 18.84 -24.07 10.77
N ILE A 391 19.87 -23.25 11.01
CA ILE A 391 21.08 -23.17 10.17
C ILE A 391 22.17 -24.02 10.79
N VAL A 392 22.70 -24.97 10.05
CA VAL A 392 23.90 -25.72 10.39
C VAL A 392 25.06 -25.19 9.55
N LEU A 393 26.13 -24.77 10.20
CA LEU A 393 27.28 -24.13 9.56
C LEU A 393 28.52 -25.01 9.68
N ASP A 394 29.19 -25.23 8.55
CA ASP A 394 30.57 -25.69 8.52
C ASP A 394 31.50 -24.47 8.43
N THR A 395 32.25 -24.23 9.49
CA THR A 395 33.07 -23.01 9.63
C THR A 395 34.55 -23.32 9.83
N ASP A 396 35.39 -22.58 9.12
CA ASP A 396 36.85 -22.58 9.31
C ASP A 396 37.27 -21.23 9.92
N ILE A 397 37.47 -21.22 11.22
CA ILE A 397 37.82 -20.04 12.00
C ILE A 397 39.18 -19.44 11.57
N ASN A 398 40.07 -20.24 10.98
CA ASN A 398 41.39 -19.75 10.54
C ASN A 398 41.29 -18.79 9.37
N LYS A 399 40.18 -18.74 8.67
CA LYS A 399 39.91 -17.82 7.54
C LYS A 399 39.45 -16.43 7.93
N THR A 400 39.22 -16.17 9.22
CA THR A 400 38.70 -14.89 9.71
C THR A 400 39.39 -14.50 11.02
N SER A 401 39.41 -13.19 11.30
CA SER A 401 39.81 -12.63 12.59
C SER A 401 38.65 -12.47 13.58
N THR A 402 37.44 -12.90 13.22
CA THR A 402 36.23 -12.74 14.04
C THR A 402 35.94 -13.99 14.87
N THR A 403 35.14 -13.82 15.93
CA THR A 403 34.72 -14.91 16.81
C THR A 403 33.65 -15.77 16.16
N VAL A 404 33.50 -17.05 16.57
CA VAL A 404 32.42 -17.96 16.12
C VAL A 404 31.05 -17.31 16.28
N LYS A 405 30.83 -16.65 17.42
CA LYS A 405 29.57 -15.94 17.68
C LYS A 405 29.28 -14.86 16.61
N ALA A 406 30.29 -14.08 16.23
CA ALA A 406 30.11 -13.05 15.19
C ALA A 406 29.81 -13.66 13.81
N VAL A 407 30.35 -14.85 13.51
CA VAL A 407 30.03 -15.60 12.26
C VAL A 407 28.59 -16.09 12.32
N ASN A 408 28.13 -16.62 13.45
CA ASN A 408 26.74 -17.06 13.64
C ASN A 408 25.77 -15.89 13.55
N ASP A 409 26.08 -14.76 14.19
CA ASP A 409 25.26 -13.55 14.12
C ASP A 409 25.17 -13.00 12.68
N ALA A 410 26.26 -13.07 11.90
CA ALA A 410 26.26 -12.68 10.50
C ALA A 410 25.38 -13.61 9.64
N ALA A 411 25.40 -14.91 9.90
CA ALA A 411 24.55 -15.89 9.22
C ALA A 411 23.05 -15.63 9.52
N VAL A 412 22.71 -15.36 10.77
CA VAL A 412 21.35 -15.01 11.19
C VAL A 412 20.89 -13.69 10.52
N ALA A 413 21.77 -12.67 10.51
CA ALA A 413 21.48 -11.39 9.86
C ALA A 413 21.23 -11.54 8.37
N ALA A 414 22.01 -12.39 7.66
CA ALA A 414 21.81 -12.68 6.25
C ALA A 414 20.46 -13.36 5.96
N ALA A 415 20.02 -14.27 6.83
CA ALA A 415 18.72 -14.92 6.69
C ALA A 415 17.56 -13.93 6.95
N ILE A 416 17.71 -13.01 7.92
CA ILE A 416 16.73 -11.95 8.20
C ILE A 416 16.67 -10.97 7.02
N GLU A 417 17.82 -10.61 6.44
CA GLU A 417 17.88 -9.77 5.24
C GLU A 417 17.21 -10.44 4.04
N TYR A 418 17.43 -11.75 3.85
CA TYR A 418 16.73 -12.52 2.81
C TYR A 418 15.21 -12.48 3.01
N ASN A 419 14.75 -12.64 4.24
CA ASN A 419 13.33 -12.55 4.58
C ASN A 419 12.73 -11.17 4.24
N SER A 420 13.45 -10.09 4.52
CA SER A 420 12.94 -8.73 4.27
C SER A 420 12.99 -8.31 2.80
N THR A 421 13.96 -8.81 2.01
CA THR A 421 14.19 -8.40 0.63
C THR A 421 13.51 -9.31 -0.40
N GLN A 422 13.44 -10.62 -0.15
CA GLN A 422 12.98 -11.61 -1.12
C GLN A 422 11.62 -12.24 -0.75
N LEU A 423 11.33 -12.39 0.54
CA LEU A 423 10.09 -12.95 1.03
C LEU A 423 9.08 -11.84 1.39
N ASN A 424 7.99 -12.20 2.06
CA ASN A 424 6.91 -11.28 2.43
C ASN A 424 6.11 -10.68 1.25
N VAL A 425 6.16 -11.30 0.08
CA VAL A 425 5.36 -10.96 -1.10
C VAL A 425 4.68 -12.21 -1.64
N PHE A 426 3.58 -12.04 -2.37
CA PHE A 426 2.89 -13.16 -3.02
C PHE A 426 3.72 -13.71 -4.18
N GLY A 427 3.64 -15.02 -4.37
CA GLY A 427 4.29 -15.71 -5.49
C GLY A 427 5.77 -16.00 -5.30
N ASN A 428 6.43 -15.43 -4.30
CA ASN A 428 7.81 -15.75 -4.01
C ASN A 428 7.92 -17.00 -3.14
N SER A 429 8.88 -17.85 -3.46
CA SER A 429 9.19 -19.07 -2.71
C SER A 429 10.47 -18.89 -1.88
N LEU A 430 10.52 -19.56 -0.74
CA LEU A 430 11.76 -19.71 0.02
C LEU A 430 12.62 -20.74 -0.70
N SER A 431 13.60 -20.27 -1.47
CA SER A 431 14.57 -21.13 -2.15
C SER A 431 15.69 -21.52 -1.20
N ASP A 432 15.93 -22.84 -1.08
CA ASP A 432 17.01 -23.36 -0.25
C ASP A 432 18.39 -22.95 -0.75
N VAL A 433 18.56 -23.00 -2.06
CA VAL A 433 19.82 -22.66 -2.72
C VAL A 433 20.18 -21.18 -2.51
N GLU A 434 19.21 -20.27 -2.73
CA GLU A 434 19.46 -18.83 -2.58
C GLU A 434 19.72 -18.43 -1.13
N LEU A 435 18.97 -19.01 -0.20
CA LEU A 435 19.14 -18.75 1.23
C LEU A 435 20.52 -19.21 1.69
N ASN A 436 20.93 -20.45 1.35
CA ASN A 436 22.25 -20.96 1.73
C ASN A 436 23.39 -20.19 1.03
N ASP A 437 23.25 -19.76 -0.22
CA ASP A 437 24.24 -18.92 -0.89
C ASP A 437 24.41 -17.55 -0.22
N LYS A 438 23.31 -16.94 0.23
CA LYS A 438 23.34 -15.67 0.97
C LYS A 438 23.99 -15.82 2.34
N ILE A 439 23.68 -16.91 3.06
CA ILE A 439 24.32 -17.25 4.33
C ILE A 439 25.83 -17.47 4.13
N ARG A 440 26.23 -18.26 3.14
CA ARG A 440 27.64 -18.52 2.84
C ARG A 440 28.43 -17.25 2.51
N LYS A 441 27.81 -16.31 1.78
CA LYS A 441 28.43 -15.02 1.43
C LYS A 441 28.54 -14.05 2.60
N SER A 442 27.85 -14.26 3.71
CA SER A 442 27.86 -13.36 4.86
C SER A 442 29.19 -13.34 5.62
N SER A 443 29.97 -14.44 5.56
CA SER A 443 31.31 -14.51 6.17
C SER A 443 32.24 -15.42 5.38
N LYS A 444 33.53 -15.03 5.26
CA LYS A 444 34.58 -15.85 4.62
C LYS A 444 34.91 -17.12 5.43
N ALA A 445 34.55 -17.18 6.69
CA ALA A 445 34.75 -18.32 7.56
C ALA A 445 33.76 -19.47 7.27
N ILE A 446 32.66 -19.23 6.56
CA ILE A 446 31.65 -20.24 6.27
C ILE A 446 32.05 -20.97 4.97
N ASN A 447 32.38 -22.26 5.11
CA ASN A 447 32.68 -23.13 3.97
C ASN A 447 31.39 -23.62 3.30
N SER A 448 30.45 -24.12 4.12
CA SER A 448 29.14 -24.59 3.68
C SER A 448 28.07 -24.29 4.73
N SER A 449 26.84 -24.19 4.28
CA SER A 449 25.66 -24.05 5.13
C SER A 449 24.58 -25.01 4.67
N PHE A 450 23.85 -25.52 5.63
CA PHE A 450 22.66 -26.35 5.41
C PHE A 450 21.53 -25.83 6.28
N THR A 451 20.30 -25.78 5.75
CA THR A 451 19.14 -25.30 6.48
C THR A 451 18.10 -26.38 6.68
N ARG A 452 17.69 -26.59 7.92
CA ARG A 452 16.50 -27.40 8.27
C ARG A 452 15.31 -26.44 8.42
N LYS A 453 14.17 -26.81 7.85
CA LYS A 453 12.98 -25.96 7.80
C LYS A 453 11.81 -26.67 8.44
N ALA A 454 11.08 -25.95 9.29
CA ALA A 454 9.79 -26.38 9.82
C ALA A 454 8.75 -25.32 9.47
N LEU A 455 7.68 -25.75 8.80
CA LEU A 455 6.54 -24.88 8.52
C LEU A 455 5.67 -24.79 9.75
N ARG A 456 5.18 -23.60 10.02
CA ARG A 456 4.35 -23.31 11.17
C ARG A 456 3.17 -22.44 10.76
N LYS A 457 1.97 -22.78 11.25
CA LYS A 457 0.77 -21.99 11.04
C LYS A 457 -0.01 -21.87 12.34
N GLN A 458 -0.29 -20.64 12.76
CA GLN A 458 -1.11 -20.36 13.93
C GLN A 458 -2.58 -20.44 13.54
N VAL A 459 -3.34 -21.22 14.27
CA VAL A 459 -4.78 -21.39 14.11
C VAL A 459 -5.47 -20.85 15.36
N VAL A 460 -6.38 -19.91 15.16
CA VAL A 460 -7.21 -19.35 16.24
C VAL A 460 -8.63 -19.86 16.05
N PHE A 461 -9.21 -20.44 17.08
CA PHE A 461 -10.57 -20.96 17.07
C PHE A 461 -11.42 -20.32 18.17
N ARG A 462 -12.74 -20.22 17.92
CA ARG A 462 -13.74 -19.67 18.83
C ARG A 462 -14.63 -20.78 19.40
N THR A 463 -15.39 -20.47 20.45
CA THR A 463 -16.32 -21.40 21.12
C THR A 463 -17.38 -21.98 20.19
N ASP A 464 -17.76 -21.21 19.15
CA ASP A 464 -18.85 -21.57 18.23
C ASP A 464 -18.36 -22.42 17.05
N ASP A 465 -17.04 -22.65 16.95
CA ASP A 465 -16.43 -23.48 15.90
C ASP A 465 -16.65 -24.97 16.28
N THR A 466 -17.85 -25.49 16.01
CA THR A 466 -18.21 -26.90 16.17
C THR A 466 -17.96 -27.69 14.89
N GLY A 467 -16.76 -27.63 14.34
CA GLY A 467 -16.49 -28.27 13.04
C GLY A 467 -15.06 -28.72 12.88
N THR A 468 -14.81 -29.31 11.71
CA THR A 468 -13.46 -29.65 11.27
C THR A 468 -12.69 -28.41 10.91
N ILE A 469 -11.56 -28.16 11.57
CA ILE A 469 -10.61 -27.12 11.23
C ILE A 469 -9.69 -27.65 10.14
N ALA A 470 -9.53 -26.88 9.07
CA ALA A 470 -8.64 -27.19 7.96
C ALA A 470 -7.48 -26.19 7.91
N VAL A 471 -6.27 -26.69 7.99
CA VAL A 471 -5.02 -25.91 7.88
C VAL A 471 -4.32 -26.33 6.59
N PHE A 472 -4.17 -25.40 5.67
CA PHE A 472 -3.57 -25.66 4.38
C PHE A 472 -2.18 -25.00 4.29
N PHE A 473 -1.14 -25.82 4.14
CA PHE A 473 0.24 -25.34 3.96
C PHE A 473 0.60 -25.08 2.50
N GLY A 474 -0.12 -25.71 1.55
CA GLY A 474 0.13 -25.54 0.11
C GLY A 474 1.47 -26.08 -0.37
N ASN A 475 2.12 -26.90 0.45
CA ASN A 475 3.38 -27.57 0.16
C ASN A 475 3.31 -29.03 0.60
N PRO A 476 3.87 -29.97 -0.17
CA PRO A 476 3.97 -31.35 0.27
C PRO A 476 4.76 -31.45 1.59
N ILE A 477 4.29 -32.27 2.51
CA ILE A 477 4.89 -32.45 3.84
C ILE A 477 5.36 -33.89 4.06
N ILE A 478 6.32 -34.06 4.94
CA ILE A 478 6.88 -35.37 5.29
C ILE A 478 5.89 -36.11 6.20
N PRO A 479 5.56 -37.39 5.92
CA PRO A 479 4.76 -38.23 6.83
C PRO A 479 5.41 -38.34 8.21
N GLY A 480 4.61 -38.21 9.28
CA GLY A 480 5.10 -38.27 10.66
C GLY A 480 5.68 -36.96 11.18
N SER A 481 5.58 -35.86 10.43
CA SER A 481 6.17 -34.56 10.81
C SER A 481 5.17 -33.54 11.37
N VAL A 482 3.88 -33.83 11.35
CA VAL A 482 2.84 -32.91 11.85
C VAL A 482 2.76 -33.00 13.37
N GLU A 483 2.99 -31.87 14.04
CA GLU A 483 2.89 -31.78 15.50
C GLU A 483 2.12 -30.53 15.91
N PHE A 484 1.23 -30.64 16.87
CA PHE A 484 0.53 -29.53 17.50
C PHE A 484 -0.08 -29.93 18.85
N GLU A 485 -0.45 -28.93 19.66
CA GLU A 485 -1.08 -29.14 20.94
C GLU A 485 -2.48 -28.53 20.96
N LEU A 486 -3.49 -29.26 21.42
CA LEU A 486 -4.83 -28.78 21.69
C LEU A 486 -5.08 -28.71 23.18
N VAL A 487 -5.27 -27.51 23.70
CA VAL A 487 -5.52 -27.27 25.11
C VAL A 487 -7.04 -27.33 25.35
N GLY A 488 -7.51 -28.32 26.11
CA GLY A 488 -8.88 -28.41 26.62
C GLY A 488 -9.00 -27.92 28.07
N GLN A 489 -10.22 -27.94 28.61
CA GLN A 489 -10.46 -27.44 30.00
C GLN A 489 -9.72 -28.28 31.07
N ASN A 490 -9.64 -29.58 30.90
CA ASN A 490 -9.09 -30.48 31.91
C ASN A 490 -7.84 -31.22 31.46
N TYR A 491 -7.49 -31.19 30.17
CA TYR A 491 -6.37 -31.96 29.61
C TYR A 491 -5.86 -31.28 28.33
N THR A 492 -4.59 -31.50 28.05
CA THR A 492 -3.96 -31.08 26.80
C THR A 492 -3.73 -32.32 25.93
N PHE A 493 -4.15 -32.28 24.67
CA PHE A 493 -3.80 -33.28 23.68
C PHE A 493 -2.51 -32.87 22.98
N LYS A 494 -1.51 -33.73 23.04
CA LYS A 494 -0.37 -33.64 22.12
C LYS A 494 -0.72 -34.45 20.87
N CYS A 495 -0.81 -33.79 19.75
CA CYS A 495 -1.26 -34.36 18.47
C CYS A 495 -0.05 -34.59 17.57
N SER A 496 0.01 -35.74 16.97
CA SER A 496 0.99 -36.11 15.96
C SER A 496 0.32 -36.93 14.86
N ASP A 497 0.89 -36.97 13.67
CA ASP A 497 0.36 -37.75 12.57
C ASP A 497 1.05 -39.14 12.48
N ASN A 498 0.25 -40.10 12.08
CA ASN A 498 0.71 -41.47 11.75
C ASN A 498 -0.07 -41.96 10.53
N ASN A 499 0.65 -42.17 9.42
CA ASN A 499 0.07 -42.68 8.16
C ASN A 499 -1.20 -41.97 7.68
N GLY A 500 -1.21 -40.61 7.76
CA GLY A 500 -2.34 -39.81 7.29
C GLY A 500 -3.45 -39.57 8.31
N ILE A 501 -3.33 -40.14 9.50
CA ILE A 501 -4.28 -39.99 10.61
C ILE A 501 -3.62 -39.16 11.71
N ILE A 502 -4.31 -38.18 12.23
CA ILE A 502 -3.84 -37.37 13.38
C ILE A 502 -4.32 -38.06 14.66
N ILE A 503 -3.37 -38.39 15.49
CA ILE A 503 -3.58 -39.03 16.77
C ILE A 503 -3.28 -38.04 17.89
N GLY A 504 -4.25 -37.79 18.74
CA GLY A 504 -4.09 -37.00 19.96
C GLY A 504 -3.93 -37.86 21.18
N VAL A 505 -2.89 -37.61 21.96
CA VAL A 505 -2.62 -38.29 23.24
C VAL A 505 -2.76 -37.29 24.37
N THR A 506 -3.60 -37.61 25.37
CA THR A 506 -3.75 -36.70 26.52
C THR A 506 -2.49 -36.65 27.36
N THR A 507 -2.02 -35.46 27.66
CA THR A 507 -0.95 -35.19 28.63
C THR A 507 -1.58 -34.77 29.96
N ASN A 508 -0.87 -34.96 31.07
CA ASN A 508 -1.28 -34.61 32.44
C ASN A 508 -2.39 -35.49 33.06
N VAL A 509 -2.56 -36.69 32.58
CA VAL A 509 -3.52 -37.67 33.14
C VAL A 509 -2.79 -38.95 33.52
N ARG A 510 -3.20 -39.63 34.64
CA ARG A 510 -2.60 -40.91 35.08
C ARG A 510 -2.74 -42.02 34.04
N HIS A 511 -3.78 -41.96 33.21
CA HIS A 511 -4.02 -42.91 32.11
C HIS A 511 -4.21 -42.11 30.81
N PRO A 512 -3.21 -42.09 29.93
CA PRO A 512 -3.30 -41.34 28.67
C PRO A 512 -4.39 -41.95 27.76
N ILE A 513 -5.27 -41.10 27.26
CA ILE A 513 -6.29 -41.47 26.30
C ILE A 513 -5.79 -41.14 24.91
N THR A 514 -5.81 -42.11 24.01
CA THR A 514 -5.46 -41.94 22.59
C THR A 514 -6.73 -41.81 21.78
N ARG A 515 -6.86 -40.79 20.97
CA ARG A 515 -8.01 -40.57 20.06
C ARG A 515 -7.53 -40.20 18.67
N GLU A 516 -8.24 -40.71 17.67
CA GLU A 516 -8.14 -40.18 16.31
C GLU A 516 -8.88 -38.84 16.25
N ILE A 517 -8.17 -37.78 15.86
CA ILE A 517 -8.67 -36.41 15.88
C ILE A 517 -8.86 -35.86 14.46
N GLY A 518 -8.09 -36.36 13.50
CA GLY A 518 -8.12 -35.77 12.16
C GLY A 518 -7.35 -36.55 11.11
N LYS A 519 -7.17 -35.92 9.94
CA LYS A 519 -6.50 -36.50 8.77
C LYS A 519 -5.50 -35.50 8.17
N VAL A 520 -4.47 -36.06 7.53
CA VAL A 520 -3.44 -35.30 6.83
C VAL A 520 -3.35 -35.81 5.39
N ASP A 521 -3.37 -34.85 4.46
CA ASP A 521 -3.01 -35.13 3.07
C ASP A 521 -1.58 -34.60 2.83
N TYR A 522 -0.63 -35.46 2.71
CA TYR A 522 0.79 -35.15 2.60
C TYR A 522 1.17 -34.48 1.26
N GLU A 523 0.45 -34.75 0.18
CA GLU A 523 0.77 -34.19 -1.14
C GLU A 523 0.31 -32.73 -1.27
N THR A 524 -0.82 -32.41 -0.66
CA THR A 524 -1.34 -31.03 -0.68
C THR A 524 -0.90 -30.21 0.54
N GLY A 525 -0.43 -30.88 1.61
CA GLY A 525 -0.15 -30.24 2.89
C GLY A 525 -1.41 -29.80 3.63
N LEU A 526 -2.53 -30.49 3.42
CA LEU A 526 -3.79 -30.20 4.08
C LEU A 526 -3.89 -31.03 5.38
N VAL A 527 -3.99 -30.32 6.51
CA VAL A 527 -4.17 -30.90 7.84
C VAL A 527 -5.59 -30.57 8.30
N GLN A 528 -6.41 -31.59 8.54
CA GLN A 528 -7.80 -31.45 9.00
C GLN A 528 -7.95 -32.13 10.37
N PHE A 529 -8.48 -31.38 11.35
CA PHE A 529 -8.72 -31.94 12.67
C PHE A 529 -9.98 -31.37 13.30
N ASN A 530 -10.59 -32.16 14.19
CA ASN A 530 -11.76 -31.75 14.95
C ASN A 530 -11.35 -31.26 16.33
N LEU A 531 -12.00 -30.19 16.78
CA LEU A 531 -11.82 -29.72 18.15
C LEU A 531 -12.43 -30.73 19.14
N PRO A 532 -11.79 -30.96 20.28
CA PRO A 532 -12.35 -31.84 21.32
C PRO A 532 -13.66 -31.23 21.86
N GLU A 533 -14.62 -32.11 22.15
CA GLU A 533 -15.84 -31.79 22.91
C GLU A 533 -15.43 -31.12 24.24
N ASN A 534 -16.01 -29.98 24.58
CA ASN A 534 -15.63 -29.10 25.70
C ASN A 534 -14.41 -28.17 25.44
N ASN A 535 -14.40 -27.53 24.29
CA ASN A 535 -13.43 -26.49 23.97
C ASN A 535 -13.55 -25.31 24.94
N PRO A 536 -12.45 -24.76 25.50
CA PRO A 536 -12.48 -23.70 26.53
C PRO A 536 -12.79 -22.29 26.01
N GLY A 537 -13.58 -22.14 24.97
CA GLY A 537 -14.05 -20.85 24.51
C GLY A 537 -13.20 -20.20 23.42
N LYS A 538 -12.11 -19.57 23.72
CA LYS A 538 -11.14 -19.04 22.75
C LYS A 538 -9.83 -19.77 22.94
N GLY A 539 -9.31 -20.35 21.87
CA GLY A 539 -8.03 -21.02 21.90
C GLY A 539 -7.20 -20.72 20.64
N SER A 540 -5.93 -20.96 20.73
CA SER A 540 -5.05 -20.97 19.57
C SER A 540 -4.09 -22.12 19.67
N THR A 541 -3.78 -22.73 18.53
CA THR A 541 -2.75 -23.76 18.42
C THR A 541 -1.79 -23.42 17.30
N VAL A 542 -0.58 -23.92 17.40
CA VAL A 542 0.43 -23.79 16.35
C VAL A 542 0.66 -25.17 15.76
N VAL A 543 0.30 -25.34 14.50
CA VAL A 543 0.55 -26.56 13.76
C VAL A 543 1.93 -26.47 13.12
N LEU A 544 2.80 -27.43 13.42
CA LEU A 544 4.14 -27.56 12.87
C LEU A 544 4.19 -28.75 11.91
N CYS A 545 4.93 -28.62 10.83
CA CYS A 545 5.24 -29.74 9.93
C CYS A 545 6.54 -29.49 9.17
N THR A 546 7.16 -30.55 8.68
CA THR A 546 8.39 -30.45 7.87
C THR A 546 8.03 -30.57 6.39
N PRO A 547 8.46 -29.63 5.53
CA PRO A 547 8.19 -29.71 4.10
C PRO A 547 8.99 -30.86 3.47
N LYS A 548 8.37 -31.58 2.52
CA LYS A 548 9.02 -32.66 1.76
C LYS A 548 10.09 -32.12 0.81
N ASN A 549 9.82 -30.94 0.23
CA ASN A 549 10.76 -30.25 -0.66
C ASN A 549 11.58 -29.23 0.13
N PRO A 550 12.86 -29.03 -0.19
CA PRO A 550 13.66 -28.00 0.48
C PRO A 550 13.18 -26.57 0.18
N ASP A 551 12.49 -26.37 -0.96
CA ASP A 551 11.88 -25.10 -1.33
C ASP A 551 10.43 -25.03 -0.85
N VAL A 552 10.06 -23.91 -0.22
CA VAL A 552 8.69 -23.63 0.25
C VAL A 552 8.02 -22.65 -0.69
N LYS A 553 6.95 -23.11 -1.35
CA LYS A 553 6.25 -22.31 -2.36
C LYS A 553 5.09 -21.52 -1.74
N SER A 554 4.90 -20.31 -2.26
CA SER A 554 3.72 -19.48 -2.01
C SER A 554 2.62 -19.82 -3.02
N SER A 555 1.36 -19.83 -2.59
CA SER A 555 0.20 -20.05 -3.48
C SER A 555 -0.94 -19.10 -3.13
N PHE A 556 -1.63 -18.56 -4.14
CA PHE A 556 -2.82 -17.71 -4.02
C PHE A 556 -2.66 -16.56 -3.00
N ASN A 557 -3.33 -16.67 -1.83
CA ASN A 557 -3.28 -15.70 -0.74
C ASN A 557 -2.19 -15.97 0.30
N ASN A 558 -1.37 -17.02 0.11
CA ASN A 558 -0.32 -17.36 1.05
C ASN A 558 0.95 -16.53 0.81
N ILE A 559 1.56 -16.05 1.87
CA ILE A 559 2.85 -15.35 1.89
C ILE A 559 3.80 -16.16 2.77
N VAL A 560 4.97 -16.51 2.23
CA VAL A 560 6.02 -17.19 3.00
C VAL A 560 6.87 -16.17 3.72
N ARG A 561 7.09 -16.36 5.02
CA ARG A 561 8.01 -15.56 5.83
C ARG A 561 8.83 -16.43 6.78
N ILE A 562 10.05 -16.03 7.08
CA ILE A 562 10.86 -16.67 8.12
C ILE A 562 10.45 -16.05 9.46
N ALA A 563 9.93 -16.89 10.37
CA ALA A 563 9.49 -16.47 11.70
C ALA A 563 10.60 -16.55 12.73
N ARG A 564 11.45 -17.57 12.64
CA ARG A 564 12.56 -17.81 13.57
C ARG A 564 13.78 -18.31 12.81
N VAL A 565 14.95 -17.79 13.19
CA VAL A 565 16.24 -18.27 12.68
C VAL A 565 17.13 -18.62 13.87
N ARG A 566 17.75 -19.76 13.81
CA ARG A 566 18.71 -20.23 14.83
C ARG A 566 19.90 -20.88 14.13
N VAL A 567 21.08 -20.70 14.69
CA VAL A 567 22.24 -21.53 14.34
C VAL A 567 22.29 -22.67 15.33
N VAL A 568 22.37 -23.89 14.83
CA VAL A 568 22.37 -25.12 15.64
C VAL A 568 23.68 -25.86 15.36
N ASP A 569 24.35 -26.29 16.41
CA ASP A 569 25.49 -27.18 16.29
C ASP A 569 25.01 -28.57 15.80
N GLU A 570 25.83 -29.27 15.03
CA GLU A 570 25.49 -30.62 14.53
C GLU A 570 25.21 -31.63 15.64
#